data_c4627ac462cb881cdacfc724ad41e927
#
_entry.id   c4627ac462cb881cdacfc724ad41e927
#
_cell.length_a   1.000
_cell.length_b   1.000
_cell.length_c   1.000
_cell.angle_alpha   90.00
_cell.angle_beta   90.00
_cell.angle_gamma   90.00
#
_symmetry.space_group_name_H-M   'P 1'
#
loop_
_entity.id
_entity.type
_entity.pdbx_description
1 polymer ?
#
loop_
_entity_poly.entity_id
_entity_poly.type
_entity_poly.pdbx_seq_one_letter_code
_entity_poly.pdbx_strand_id
1 'polypeptide(L)'
;MSSLHAGVILFHDRRLAVNSDSNLPQAPVPPRGDPAETARAAARDILGADVRTDPRPCLEVRATGGTHLYYRAAVPPPGPAPARLLSRSEALHLPLAPWTAWEAILRSWDGPPWWRGRLVLEDPFGRPPKRTRAGAVIIRDGHMLLIRYRHRRGDFYEIPGGGVEPGETPETAVLRELAEETGLHGTVGPEIARVNRVHRGPHPGHYFLVEAHGEIGPRSSLDLEETAAPVWVPVEDLRHLPLWPKRLGWRVAHWHREGWPQPPAEFCDSLLDLRVPCDW
;
A
#
# COMPACT_ATOMS: atom_id res chain seq x y z
N MET A 1 25.99 11.66 10.54
CA MET A 1 25.16 11.81 11.77
C MET A 1 23.74 11.47 11.41
N SER A 2 23.12 10.56 12.14
CA SER A 2 21.70 10.20 11.93
C SER A 2 20.82 11.39 12.33
N SER A 3 19.95 11.86 11.43
CA SER A 3 19.03 12.97 11.70
C SER A 3 17.87 12.52 12.58
N LEU A 4 17.40 13.40 13.47
CA LEU A 4 16.16 13.18 14.23
C LEU A 4 15.08 14.11 13.69
N HIS A 5 13.92 13.55 13.37
CA HIS A 5 12.73 14.29 12.95
C HIS A 5 11.60 14.07 13.95
N ALA A 6 10.76 15.06 14.10
CA ALA A 6 9.57 14.95 14.93
C ALA A 6 8.36 15.51 14.19
N GLY A 7 7.24 14.82 14.31
CA GLY A 7 6.00 15.16 13.63
C GLY A 7 4.77 14.71 14.40
N VAL A 8 3.61 14.94 13.79
CA VAL A 8 2.33 14.58 14.40
C VAL A 8 1.53 13.63 13.51
N ILE A 9 0.74 12.79 14.19
CA ILE A 9 -0.37 12.06 13.59
C ILE A 9 -1.63 12.67 14.19
N LEU A 10 -2.38 13.39 13.34
CA LEU A 10 -3.56 14.14 13.73
C LEU A 10 -4.77 13.65 12.92
N PHE A 11 -5.75 13.10 13.62
CA PHE A 11 -7.07 12.85 13.06
C PHE A 11 -8.05 13.92 13.53
N HIS A 12 -8.77 14.52 12.60
CA HIS A 12 -9.86 15.43 12.82
C HIS A 12 -11.09 14.93 12.07
N ASP A 13 -12.18 14.70 12.79
CA ASP A 13 -13.42 14.12 12.23
C ASP A 13 -13.18 12.87 11.36
N ARG A 14 -12.37 11.93 11.87
CA ARG A 14 -11.96 10.69 11.20
C ARG A 14 -11.18 10.89 9.89
N ARG A 15 -10.62 12.07 9.66
CA ARG A 15 -9.76 12.39 8.53
C ARG A 15 -8.35 12.66 9.01
N LEU A 16 -7.36 12.21 8.25
CA LEU A 16 -5.94 12.39 8.57
C LEU A 16 -5.44 13.75 8.05
N ALA A 17 -4.82 14.54 8.93
CA ALA A 17 -4.17 15.77 8.54
C ALA A 17 -2.82 15.51 7.88
N VAL A 18 -2.59 16.13 6.71
CA VAL A 18 -1.35 16.03 5.93
C VAL A 18 -0.93 17.39 5.41
N ASN A 19 0.34 17.50 4.98
CA ASN A 19 0.84 18.70 4.29
C ASN A 19 0.36 18.76 2.82
N SER A 20 0.77 19.80 2.08
CA SER A 20 0.45 19.97 0.67
C SER A 20 0.88 18.81 -0.21
N ASP A 21 1.98 18.15 0.15
CA ASP A 21 2.58 17.04 -0.60
C ASP A 21 2.06 15.67 -0.14
N SER A 22 0.99 15.67 0.66
CA SER A 22 0.37 14.45 1.22
C SER A 22 1.30 13.62 2.13
N ASN A 23 2.21 14.30 2.84
CA ASN A 23 3.07 13.70 3.85
C ASN A 23 2.57 14.01 5.26
N LEU A 24 3.00 13.19 6.23
CA LEU A 24 2.79 13.51 7.64
C LEU A 24 3.55 14.79 8.01
N PRO A 25 2.93 15.70 8.77
CA PRO A 25 3.59 16.92 9.23
C PRO A 25 4.76 16.59 10.13
N GLN A 26 5.97 17.01 9.76
CA GLN A 26 7.19 16.77 10.52
C GLN A 26 8.26 17.82 10.21
N ALA A 27 9.20 17.99 11.11
CA ALA A 27 10.37 18.85 10.96
C ALA A 27 11.62 18.20 11.59
N PRO A 28 12.85 18.58 11.15
CA PRO A 28 14.07 18.16 11.81
C PRO A 28 14.14 18.74 13.23
N VAL A 29 14.54 17.91 14.19
CA VAL A 29 14.75 18.34 15.58
C VAL A 29 16.10 19.04 15.67
N PRO A 30 16.16 20.30 16.13
CA PRO A 30 17.41 21.01 16.34
C PRO A 30 18.33 20.27 17.35
N PRO A 31 19.65 20.47 17.29
CA PRO A 31 20.55 19.95 18.32
C PRO A 31 20.10 20.41 19.72
N ARG A 32 19.88 19.46 20.61
CA ARG A 32 19.33 19.68 21.98
C ARG A 32 17.89 20.21 22.02
N GLY A 33 17.16 20.20 20.90
CA GLY A 33 15.74 20.56 20.85
C GLY A 33 14.84 19.49 21.47
N ASP A 34 13.66 19.91 21.94
CA ASP A 34 12.61 18.98 22.38
C ASP A 34 11.84 18.44 21.15
N PRO A 35 11.83 17.13 20.92
CA PRO A 35 11.08 16.56 19.80
C PRO A 35 9.58 16.83 19.85
N ALA A 36 8.96 16.87 21.05
CA ALA A 36 7.53 17.15 21.17
C ALA A 36 7.20 18.61 20.84
N GLU A 37 8.07 19.55 21.20
CA GLU A 37 7.93 20.95 20.81
C GLU A 37 8.12 21.13 19.32
N THR A 38 9.14 20.48 18.72
CA THR A 38 9.35 20.45 17.28
C THR A 38 8.14 19.91 16.52
N ALA A 39 7.52 18.85 17.02
CA ALA A 39 6.32 18.27 16.43
C ALA A 39 5.13 19.25 16.48
N ARG A 40 4.93 19.95 17.57
CA ARG A 40 3.88 20.99 17.71
C ARG A 40 4.13 22.18 16.78
N ALA A 41 5.38 22.64 16.69
CA ALA A 41 5.76 23.70 15.76
C ALA A 41 5.50 23.28 14.31
N ALA A 42 5.92 22.10 13.92
CA ALA A 42 5.65 21.55 12.58
C ALA A 42 4.13 21.47 12.28
N ALA A 43 3.32 21.08 13.24
CA ALA A 43 1.87 21.07 13.07
C ALA A 43 1.32 22.48 12.84
N ARG A 44 1.77 23.47 13.60
CA ARG A 44 1.36 24.86 13.43
C ARG A 44 1.74 25.40 12.06
N ASP A 45 2.99 25.21 11.66
CA ASP A 45 3.55 25.77 10.43
C ASP A 45 2.98 25.08 9.16
N ILE A 46 2.79 23.75 9.25
CA ILE A 46 2.41 22.94 8.10
C ILE A 46 0.88 22.81 7.97
N LEU A 47 0.19 22.64 9.11
CA LEU A 47 -1.25 22.42 9.12
C LEU A 47 -2.06 23.68 9.41
N GLY A 48 -1.41 24.76 9.83
CA GLY A 48 -2.08 25.98 10.27
C GLY A 48 -2.89 25.78 11.58
N ALA A 49 -2.57 24.76 12.37
CA ALA A 49 -3.34 24.42 13.56
C ALA A 49 -2.45 24.27 14.81
N ASP A 50 -2.84 24.93 15.89
CA ASP A 50 -2.28 24.64 17.19
C ASP A 50 -2.80 23.29 17.70
N VAL A 51 -1.87 22.44 18.14
CA VAL A 51 -2.21 21.09 18.58
C VAL A 51 -1.71 20.81 19.98
N ARG A 52 -2.44 19.96 20.71
CA ARG A 52 -1.94 19.27 21.89
C ARG A 52 -1.41 17.92 21.48
N THR A 53 -0.24 17.56 21.95
CA THR A 53 0.38 16.25 21.72
C THR A 53 0.39 15.43 23.00
N ASP A 54 0.33 14.12 22.84
CA ASP A 54 0.66 13.22 23.94
C ASP A 54 2.10 13.46 24.41
N PRO A 55 2.43 13.22 25.69
CA PRO A 55 3.76 13.52 26.22
C PRO A 55 4.87 12.60 25.68
N ARG A 56 4.49 11.47 25.08
CA ARG A 56 5.41 10.48 24.48
C ARG A 56 5.04 10.22 23.04
N PRO A 57 6.04 9.95 22.17
CA PRO A 57 5.74 9.55 20.81
C PRO A 57 4.99 8.23 20.79
N CYS A 58 3.96 8.15 19.97
CA CYS A 58 3.20 6.92 19.74
C CYS A 58 3.84 6.03 18.68
N LEU A 59 4.61 6.61 17.76
CA LEU A 59 5.28 5.91 16.69
C LEU A 59 6.72 6.41 16.54
N GLU A 60 7.64 5.47 16.41
CA GLU A 60 9.03 5.70 16.02
C GLU A 60 9.34 4.93 14.77
N VAL A 61 9.85 5.61 13.76
CA VAL A 61 10.33 5.00 12.52
C VAL A 61 11.84 5.21 12.44
N ARG A 62 12.58 4.12 12.43
CA ARG A 62 14.04 4.11 12.26
C ARG A 62 14.37 3.86 10.82
N ALA A 63 14.84 4.90 10.14
CA ALA A 63 15.23 4.87 8.74
C ALA A 63 16.75 5.00 8.59
N THR A 64 17.27 4.65 7.42
CA THR A 64 18.72 4.78 7.11
C THR A 64 19.22 6.22 7.24
N GLY A 65 18.35 7.21 6.94
CA GLY A 65 18.69 8.64 7.03
C GLY A 65 18.48 9.25 8.42
N GLY A 66 17.80 8.56 9.33
CA GLY A 66 17.48 9.11 10.65
C GLY A 66 16.31 8.42 11.35
N THR A 67 15.96 8.96 12.51
CA THR A 67 14.82 8.50 13.29
C THR A 67 13.69 9.53 13.21
N HIS A 68 12.47 9.07 12.96
CA HIS A 68 11.27 9.89 12.95
C HIS A 68 10.38 9.53 14.14
N LEU A 69 10.07 10.53 14.95
CA LEU A 69 9.19 10.40 16.11
C LEU A 69 7.85 11.07 15.80
N TYR A 70 6.76 10.33 15.91
CA TYR A 70 5.42 10.89 15.73
C TYR A 70 4.64 10.87 17.02
N TYR A 71 4.04 12.01 17.32
CA TYR A 71 3.19 12.23 18.47
C TYR A 71 1.73 12.21 18.03
N ARG A 72 0.91 11.50 18.75
CA ARG A 72 -0.54 11.67 18.59
C ARG A 72 -0.92 13.08 18.97
N ALA A 73 -1.69 13.73 18.12
CA ALA A 73 -2.10 15.11 18.30
C ALA A 73 -3.62 15.28 18.21
N ALA A 74 -4.13 16.32 18.87
CA ALA A 74 -5.51 16.76 18.75
C ALA A 74 -5.56 18.29 18.70
N VAL A 75 -6.50 18.83 17.92
CA VAL A 75 -6.81 20.27 17.93
C VAL A 75 -7.72 20.54 19.12
N PRO A 76 -7.31 21.38 20.08
CA PRO A 76 -8.18 21.76 21.19
C PRO A 76 -9.32 22.66 20.69
N PRO A 77 -10.58 22.44 21.14
CA PRO A 77 -11.67 23.35 20.81
C PRO A 77 -11.49 24.70 21.56
N PRO A 78 -11.85 25.86 20.93
CA PRO A 78 -12.33 26.04 19.57
C PRO A 78 -11.19 26.35 18.59
N GLY A 79 -10.51 25.35 18.07
CA GLY A 79 -9.42 25.52 17.10
C GLY A 79 -9.90 25.35 15.65
N PRO A 80 -9.23 25.99 14.67
CA PRO A 80 -9.52 25.77 13.26
C PRO A 80 -9.17 24.35 12.86
N ALA A 81 -9.92 23.75 11.93
CA ALA A 81 -9.58 22.49 11.32
C ALA A 81 -8.27 22.63 10.53
N PRO A 82 -7.42 21.57 10.47
CA PRO A 82 -6.24 21.54 9.62
C PRO A 82 -6.57 21.84 8.17
N ALA A 83 -5.65 22.52 7.46
CA ALA A 83 -5.88 23.01 6.09
C ALA A 83 -6.14 21.88 5.08
N ARG A 84 -5.57 20.70 5.28
CA ARG A 84 -5.75 19.53 4.43
C ARG A 84 -6.03 18.27 5.24
N LEU A 85 -7.19 17.69 5.00
CA LEU A 85 -7.68 16.48 5.64
C LEU A 85 -7.99 15.42 4.58
N LEU A 86 -7.41 14.26 4.71
CA LEU A 86 -7.68 13.11 3.86
C LEU A 86 -8.68 12.17 4.52
N SER A 87 -9.69 11.75 3.78
CA SER A 87 -10.49 10.57 4.12
C SER A 87 -9.63 9.31 3.99
N ARG A 88 -10.09 8.21 4.58
CA ARG A 88 -9.39 6.93 4.44
C ARG A 88 -9.26 6.52 2.97
N SER A 89 -10.30 6.69 2.17
CA SER A 89 -10.28 6.38 0.74
C SER A 89 -9.28 7.26 -0.04
N GLU A 90 -9.24 8.56 0.20
CA GLU A 90 -8.24 9.45 -0.41
C GLU A 90 -6.82 9.05 0.00
N ALA A 91 -6.62 8.80 1.28
CA ALA A 91 -5.33 8.39 1.81
C ALA A 91 -4.82 7.06 1.21
N LEU A 92 -5.71 6.14 0.83
CA LEU A 92 -5.38 4.90 0.13
C LEU A 92 -4.83 5.09 -1.30
N HIS A 93 -5.01 6.27 -1.88
CA HIS A 93 -4.53 6.61 -3.21
C HIS A 93 -3.20 7.36 -3.21
N LEU A 94 -2.77 7.83 -2.05
CA LEU A 94 -1.60 8.70 -1.94
C LEU A 94 -0.42 7.98 -1.28
N PRO A 95 0.80 8.17 -1.79
CA PRO A 95 2.00 7.70 -1.14
C PRO A 95 2.29 8.58 0.10
N LEU A 96 1.84 8.17 1.26
CA LEU A 96 2.20 8.85 2.51
C LEU A 96 3.62 8.46 2.94
N ALA A 97 4.47 9.44 3.20
CA ALA A 97 5.79 9.24 3.77
C ALA A 97 5.77 9.55 5.28
N PRO A 98 6.51 8.77 6.09
CA PRO A 98 7.24 7.56 5.73
C PRO A 98 6.31 6.37 5.55
N TRP A 99 6.60 5.55 4.56
CA TRP A 99 5.78 4.41 4.14
C TRP A 99 5.47 3.40 5.25
N THR A 100 6.43 3.16 6.15
CA THR A 100 6.27 2.24 7.28
C THR A 100 5.25 2.73 8.31
N ALA A 101 5.07 4.04 8.43
CA ALA A 101 4.04 4.62 9.30
C ALA A 101 2.63 4.38 8.75
N TRP A 102 2.52 4.19 7.45
CA TRP A 102 1.24 4.07 6.74
C TRP A 102 0.37 2.92 7.24
N GLU A 103 0.94 1.72 7.36
CA GLU A 103 0.22 0.56 7.90
C GLU A 103 -0.30 0.83 9.32
N ALA A 104 0.54 1.45 10.13
CA ALA A 104 0.20 1.85 11.47
C ALA A 104 -1.02 2.80 11.49
N ILE A 105 -1.00 3.78 10.59
CA ILE A 105 -2.07 4.78 10.46
C ILE A 105 -3.36 4.14 9.95
N LEU A 106 -3.29 3.27 8.95
CA LEU A 106 -4.47 2.56 8.44
C LEU A 106 -5.19 1.74 9.51
N ARG A 107 -4.42 1.03 10.34
CA ARG A 107 -4.97 0.21 11.44
C ARG A 107 -5.65 1.03 12.52
N SER A 108 -5.27 2.27 12.68
CA SER A 108 -5.82 3.16 13.70
C SER A 108 -6.94 4.06 13.20
N TRP A 109 -7.27 3.97 11.90
CA TRP A 109 -8.26 4.88 11.29
C TRP A 109 -9.65 4.76 11.88
N ASP A 110 -10.10 3.54 12.15
CA ASP A 110 -11.46 3.24 12.59
C ASP A 110 -11.55 2.61 13.98
N GLY A 111 -10.43 2.46 14.70
CA GLY A 111 -10.40 1.75 15.96
C GLY A 111 -9.81 2.52 17.13
N PRO A 112 -9.96 2.00 18.35
CA PRO A 112 -9.22 2.53 19.48
C PRO A 112 -7.73 2.38 19.16
N PRO A 113 -6.95 3.42 19.38
CA PRO A 113 -5.55 3.43 18.98
C PRO A 113 -4.82 2.26 19.66
N TRP A 114 -4.36 1.32 18.87
CA TRP A 114 -3.46 0.23 19.27
C TRP A 114 -2.13 0.77 19.79
N TRP A 115 -1.85 2.04 19.66
CA TRP A 115 -0.73 2.80 20.16
C TRP A 115 -0.90 3.31 21.62
N ARG A 116 -1.53 2.55 22.50
CA ARG A 116 -1.44 2.82 23.94
C ARG A 116 -0.01 2.71 24.50
N GLY A 117 0.96 2.45 23.62
CA GLY A 117 2.39 2.45 23.86
C GLY A 117 3.14 3.02 22.65
N ARG A 118 4.46 2.97 22.68
CA ARG A 118 5.32 3.38 21.58
C ARG A 118 5.50 2.20 20.61
N LEU A 119 5.03 2.32 19.39
CA LEU A 119 5.34 1.40 18.30
C LEU A 119 6.68 1.79 17.69
N VAL A 120 7.61 0.86 17.58
CA VAL A 120 8.88 1.05 16.88
C VAL A 120 8.86 0.25 15.59
N LEU A 121 9.08 0.93 14.47
CA LEU A 121 9.16 0.34 13.14
C LEU A 121 10.56 0.57 12.58
N GLU A 122 11.16 -0.48 12.06
CA GLU A 122 12.37 -0.36 11.25
C GLU A 122 11.96 -0.07 9.82
N ASP A 123 12.42 1.06 9.28
CA ASP A 123 12.21 1.40 7.89
C ASP A 123 13.36 0.87 7.04
N PRO A 124 13.16 -0.16 6.24
CA PRO A 124 14.18 -0.69 5.35
C PRO A 124 14.42 0.19 4.12
N PHE A 125 13.78 1.36 4.01
CA PHE A 125 13.79 2.21 2.80
C PHE A 125 15.13 2.84 2.42
N GLY A 126 16.13 2.72 3.22
CA GLY A 126 17.50 3.02 2.78
C GLY A 126 18.13 1.92 1.94
N ARG A 127 17.42 0.81 1.72
CA ARG A 127 17.85 -0.25 0.80
C ARG A 127 16.97 -0.18 -0.44
N PRO A 128 17.55 -0.26 -1.64
CA PRO A 128 16.76 -0.36 -2.85
C PRO A 128 15.74 -1.51 -2.70
N PRO A 129 14.54 -1.39 -3.27
CA PRO A 129 13.55 -2.46 -3.23
C PRO A 129 14.23 -3.74 -3.73
N LYS A 130 14.11 -4.82 -2.96
CA LYS A 130 14.79 -6.09 -3.29
C LYS A 130 14.37 -6.62 -4.66
N ARG A 131 13.14 -6.36 -5.07
CA ARG A 131 12.59 -6.68 -6.40
C ARG A 131 11.36 -5.81 -6.68
N THR A 132 11.25 -5.32 -7.90
CA THR A 132 9.99 -4.84 -8.48
C THR A 132 9.16 -6.06 -8.86
N ARG A 133 7.84 -6.01 -8.69
CA ARG A 133 6.92 -7.08 -9.14
C ARG A 133 6.26 -6.68 -10.45
N ALA A 134 6.03 -7.64 -11.33
CA ALA A 134 5.15 -7.50 -12.48
C ALA A 134 3.99 -8.48 -12.38
N GLY A 135 2.76 -8.04 -12.65
CA GLY A 135 1.56 -8.85 -12.54
C GLY A 135 0.64 -8.72 -13.75
N ALA A 136 0.02 -9.83 -14.14
CA ALA A 136 -0.85 -9.95 -15.30
C ALA A 136 -2.33 -9.90 -14.89
N VAL A 137 -3.05 -8.87 -15.31
CA VAL A 137 -4.51 -8.81 -15.23
C VAL A 137 -5.08 -9.40 -16.52
N ILE A 138 -5.65 -10.59 -16.41
CA ILE A 138 -6.17 -11.38 -17.53
C ILE A 138 -7.65 -11.62 -17.29
N ILE A 139 -8.48 -11.17 -18.23
CA ILE A 139 -9.92 -11.37 -18.16
C ILE A 139 -10.37 -12.10 -19.42
N ARG A 140 -11.12 -13.20 -19.21
CA ARG A 140 -11.71 -14.00 -20.29
C ARG A 140 -13.15 -14.34 -19.88
N ASP A 141 -14.09 -14.06 -20.75
CA ASP A 141 -15.52 -14.36 -20.53
C ASP A 141 -16.05 -13.88 -19.16
N GLY A 142 -15.67 -12.66 -18.77
CA GLY A 142 -16.10 -12.05 -17.48
C GLY A 142 -15.42 -12.65 -16.25
N HIS A 143 -14.40 -13.49 -16.42
CA HIS A 143 -13.62 -14.08 -15.32
C HIS A 143 -12.17 -13.60 -15.36
N MET A 144 -11.61 -13.30 -14.21
CA MET A 144 -10.21 -12.96 -14.04
C MET A 144 -9.41 -14.18 -13.59
N LEU A 145 -8.24 -14.37 -14.19
CA LEU A 145 -7.29 -15.40 -13.77
C LEU A 145 -6.57 -14.95 -12.50
N LEU A 146 -6.58 -15.82 -11.50
CA LEU A 146 -5.89 -15.63 -10.21
C LEU A 146 -5.13 -16.87 -9.82
N ILE A 147 -4.11 -16.73 -9.01
CA ILE A 147 -3.48 -17.85 -8.29
C ILE A 147 -4.12 -17.96 -6.92
N ARG A 148 -4.79 -19.08 -6.67
CA ARG A 148 -5.39 -19.39 -5.36
C ARG A 148 -4.41 -20.18 -4.51
N TYR A 149 -4.13 -19.69 -3.31
CA TYR A 149 -3.36 -20.36 -2.27
C TYR A 149 -4.28 -20.93 -1.21
N ARG A 150 -4.25 -22.24 -1.00
CA ARG A 150 -5.01 -22.89 0.06
C ARG A 150 -4.25 -22.79 1.39
N HIS A 151 -4.91 -22.28 2.40
CA HIS A 151 -4.33 -22.15 3.72
C HIS A 151 -5.32 -22.58 4.81
N ARG A 152 -4.81 -23.13 5.94
CA ARG A 152 -5.65 -23.60 7.07
C ARG A 152 -6.59 -22.53 7.64
N ARG A 153 -6.24 -21.24 7.52
CA ARG A 153 -7.03 -20.10 8.00
C ARG A 153 -7.93 -19.49 6.91
N GLY A 154 -8.14 -20.19 5.82
CA GLY A 154 -8.89 -19.76 4.65
C GLY A 154 -7.98 -19.38 3.48
N ASP A 155 -8.48 -19.59 2.29
CA ASP A 155 -7.77 -19.32 1.05
C ASP A 155 -7.45 -17.82 0.90
N PHE A 156 -6.40 -17.51 0.15
CA PHE A 156 -6.13 -16.18 -0.38
C PHE A 156 -5.74 -16.29 -1.86
N TYR A 157 -5.78 -15.15 -2.53
CA TYR A 157 -5.59 -15.08 -3.97
C TYR A 157 -4.54 -14.03 -4.31
N GLU A 158 -3.79 -14.28 -5.39
CA GLU A 158 -2.88 -13.30 -5.97
C GLU A 158 -3.12 -13.15 -7.46
N ILE A 159 -2.80 -11.98 -7.99
CA ILE A 159 -2.72 -11.75 -9.42
C ILE A 159 -1.46 -12.49 -9.92
N PRO A 160 -1.54 -13.31 -11.00
CA PRO A 160 -0.39 -13.99 -11.57
C PRO A 160 0.77 -13.03 -11.79
N GLY A 161 1.99 -13.42 -11.39
CA GLY A 161 3.18 -12.60 -11.58
C GLY A 161 4.19 -12.74 -10.46
N GLY A 162 5.36 -12.19 -10.67
CA GLY A 162 6.48 -12.32 -9.75
C GLY A 162 7.51 -11.20 -9.86
N GLY A 163 8.73 -11.50 -9.43
CA GLY A 163 9.81 -10.52 -9.38
C GLY A 163 10.43 -10.25 -10.75
N VAL A 164 10.62 -8.98 -11.08
CA VAL A 164 11.43 -8.58 -12.23
C VAL A 164 12.89 -8.94 -11.96
N GLU A 165 13.52 -9.68 -12.85
CA GLU A 165 14.90 -10.13 -12.72
C GLU A 165 15.90 -9.06 -13.18
N PRO A 166 17.19 -9.15 -12.78
CA PRO A 166 18.22 -8.21 -13.23
C PRO A 166 18.33 -8.19 -14.76
N GLY A 167 18.14 -7.02 -15.37
CA GLY A 167 18.21 -6.84 -16.84
C GLY A 167 16.90 -7.12 -17.57
N GLU A 168 15.86 -7.55 -16.85
CA GLU A 168 14.52 -7.77 -17.39
C GLU A 168 13.66 -6.50 -17.27
N THR A 169 12.72 -6.31 -18.20
CA THR A 169 11.70 -5.26 -18.06
C THR A 169 10.45 -5.82 -17.36
N PRO A 170 9.61 -4.98 -16.73
CA PRO A 170 8.35 -5.45 -16.15
C PRO A 170 7.45 -6.18 -17.17
N GLU A 171 7.44 -5.73 -18.41
CA GLU A 171 6.67 -6.35 -19.51
C GLU A 171 7.19 -7.75 -19.85
N THR A 172 8.51 -7.96 -19.84
CA THR A 172 9.10 -9.28 -20.07
C THR A 172 8.82 -10.19 -18.87
N ALA A 173 9.00 -9.68 -17.65
CA ALA A 173 8.76 -10.42 -16.42
C ALA A 173 7.33 -10.94 -16.32
N VAL A 174 6.34 -10.10 -16.67
CA VAL A 174 4.93 -10.51 -16.57
C VAL A 174 4.58 -11.67 -17.50
N LEU A 175 5.19 -11.74 -18.69
CA LEU A 175 4.97 -12.85 -19.63
C LEU A 175 5.68 -14.13 -19.18
N ARG A 176 6.90 -14.02 -18.64
CA ARG A 176 7.63 -15.15 -18.07
C ARG A 176 6.87 -15.77 -16.91
N GLU A 177 6.48 -14.95 -15.94
CA GLU A 177 5.73 -15.41 -14.77
C GLU A 177 4.37 -16.01 -15.15
N LEU A 178 3.67 -15.41 -16.12
CA LEU A 178 2.43 -15.97 -16.64
C LEU A 178 2.64 -17.40 -17.16
N ALA A 179 3.69 -17.62 -17.97
CA ALA A 179 3.99 -18.94 -18.50
C ALA A 179 4.39 -19.93 -17.40
N GLU A 180 5.22 -19.52 -16.45
CA GLU A 180 5.70 -20.34 -15.33
C GLU A 180 4.57 -20.75 -14.38
N GLU A 181 3.70 -19.81 -13.99
CA GLU A 181 2.63 -20.05 -13.02
C GLU A 181 1.37 -20.67 -13.61
N THR A 182 1.12 -20.49 -14.90
CA THR A 182 -0.17 -20.90 -15.50
C THR A 182 -0.06 -21.75 -16.76
N GLY A 183 1.09 -21.75 -17.43
CA GLY A 183 1.28 -22.38 -18.73
C GLY A 183 0.66 -21.60 -19.90
N LEU A 184 0.07 -20.43 -19.65
CA LEU A 184 -0.49 -19.57 -20.69
C LEU A 184 0.61 -18.71 -21.32
N HIS A 185 0.37 -18.32 -22.56
CA HIS A 185 1.15 -17.32 -23.27
C HIS A 185 0.29 -16.09 -23.54
N GLY A 186 0.90 -14.93 -23.80
CA GLY A 186 0.11 -13.74 -24.02
C GLY A 186 0.87 -12.59 -24.66
N THR A 187 0.12 -11.52 -24.91
CA THR A 187 0.64 -10.23 -25.36
C THR A 187 0.36 -9.20 -24.30
N VAL A 188 1.40 -8.43 -23.94
CA VAL A 188 1.26 -7.35 -22.93
C VAL A 188 0.54 -6.17 -23.57
N GLY A 189 -0.53 -5.76 -22.92
CA GLY A 189 -1.27 -4.54 -23.21
C GLY A 189 -0.81 -3.36 -22.32
N PRO A 190 -1.67 -2.37 -22.09
CA PRO A 190 -1.31 -1.20 -21.30
C PRO A 190 -1.04 -1.55 -19.82
N GLU A 191 -0.09 -0.85 -19.22
CA GLU A 191 0.03 -0.76 -17.75
C GLU A 191 -1.20 -0.05 -17.21
N ILE A 192 -1.91 -0.67 -16.26
CA ILE A 192 -3.15 -0.13 -15.69
C ILE A 192 -2.98 0.34 -14.26
N ALA A 193 -1.97 -0.18 -13.55
CA ALA A 193 -1.73 0.22 -12.17
C ALA A 193 -0.27 0.06 -11.77
N ARG A 194 0.14 0.95 -10.86
CA ARG A 194 1.36 0.84 -10.06
C ARG A 194 0.96 0.76 -8.60
N VAL A 195 1.25 -0.37 -7.98
CA VAL A 195 0.88 -0.63 -6.60
C VAL A 195 2.11 -0.68 -5.73
N ASN A 196 2.17 0.18 -4.73
CA ASN A 196 3.23 0.17 -3.73
C ASN A 196 2.79 -0.61 -2.49
N ARG A 197 3.48 -1.71 -2.19
CA ARG A 197 3.25 -2.46 -0.96
C ARG A 197 3.86 -1.72 0.23
N VAL A 198 3.07 -1.45 1.25
CA VAL A 198 3.50 -0.69 2.44
C VAL A 198 4.01 -1.54 3.60
N HIS A 199 3.99 -2.85 3.48
CA HIS A 199 4.48 -3.75 4.51
C HIS A 199 5.83 -4.37 4.12
N ARG A 200 6.81 -4.39 5.03
CA ARG A 200 8.18 -4.94 4.84
C ARG A 200 9.01 -4.23 3.76
N GLY A 201 8.79 -2.93 3.56
CA GLY A 201 9.52 -2.09 2.60
C GLY A 201 8.81 -1.91 1.26
N PRO A 202 9.26 -0.93 0.43
CA PRO A 202 8.66 -0.67 -0.85
C PRO A 202 8.88 -1.87 -1.77
N HIS A 203 7.79 -2.36 -2.28
CA HIS A 203 7.80 -3.31 -3.37
C HIS A 203 6.85 -2.77 -4.42
N PRO A 204 7.34 -1.92 -5.33
CA PRO A 204 6.54 -1.45 -6.43
C PRO A 204 6.13 -2.63 -7.28
N GLY A 205 4.86 -2.67 -7.66
CA GLY A 205 4.30 -3.66 -8.57
C GLY A 205 3.72 -2.95 -9.78
N HIS A 206 4.11 -3.39 -10.96
CA HIS A 206 3.56 -2.98 -12.24
C HIS A 206 2.52 -3.99 -12.69
N TYR A 207 1.32 -3.53 -13.01
CA TYR A 207 0.22 -4.41 -13.41
C TYR A 207 -0.29 -4.04 -14.78
N PHE A 208 -0.26 -5.05 -15.68
CA PHE A 208 -0.58 -4.90 -17.07
C PHE A 208 -1.86 -5.66 -17.42
N LEU A 209 -2.64 -5.13 -18.33
CA LEU A 209 -3.59 -5.97 -19.07
C LEU A 209 -2.79 -6.92 -19.95
N VAL A 210 -3.16 -8.18 -19.93
CA VAL A 210 -2.53 -9.20 -20.80
C VAL A 210 -3.62 -9.95 -21.53
N GLU A 211 -3.51 -9.95 -22.86
CA GLU A 211 -4.30 -10.84 -23.71
C GLU A 211 -3.63 -12.21 -23.73
N ALA A 212 -4.20 -13.15 -22.99
CA ALA A 212 -3.64 -14.48 -22.83
C ALA A 212 -4.35 -15.51 -23.71
N HIS A 213 -3.58 -16.48 -24.21
CA HIS A 213 -4.05 -17.59 -25.02
C HIS A 213 -3.46 -18.92 -24.55
N GLY A 214 -4.04 -20.02 -25.01
CA GLY A 214 -3.72 -21.37 -24.56
C GLY A 214 -4.62 -21.85 -23.44
N GLU A 215 -4.25 -22.99 -22.88
CA GLU A 215 -4.92 -23.63 -21.74
C GLU A 215 -3.99 -23.65 -20.52
N ILE A 216 -4.58 -23.65 -19.33
CA ILE A 216 -3.81 -23.80 -18.10
C ILE A 216 -3.09 -25.14 -18.15
N GLY A 217 -1.78 -25.10 -17.96
CA GLY A 217 -0.93 -26.27 -17.98
C GLY A 217 -1.23 -27.26 -16.84
N PRO A 218 -0.79 -28.51 -16.96
CA PRO A 218 -0.93 -29.49 -15.89
C PRO A 218 -0.14 -29.02 -14.68
N ARG A 219 -0.69 -29.24 -13.46
CA ARG A 219 -0.10 -28.78 -12.19
C ARG A 219 1.40 -29.13 -12.04
N SER A 220 1.81 -30.27 -12.56
CA SER A 220 3.21 -30.72 -12.48
C SER A 220 4.21 -29.93 -13.34
N SER A 221 3.71 -29.09 -14.25
CA SER A 221 4.55 -28.23 -15.10
C SER A 221 4.57 -26.78 -14.65
N LEU A 222 3.83 -26.41 -13.61
CA LEU A 222 3.72 -25.04 -13.12
C LEU A 222 4.70 -24.78 -11.98
N ASP A 223 5.38 -23.64 -12.02
CA ASP A 223 6.23 -23.16 -10.93
C ASP A 223 5.38 -22.51 -9.83
N LEU A 224 4.67 -23.34 -9.09
CA LEU A 224 3.81 -22.94 -7.98
C LEU A 224 4.02 -23.82 -6.78
N GLU A 225 3.82 -23.25 -5.58
CA GLU A 225 3.77 -24.03 -4.33
C GLU A 225 2.68 -25.12 -4.40
N GLU A 226 2.86 -26.22 -3.69
CA GLU A 226 1.95 -27.38 -3.69
C GLU A 226 0.48 -26.99 -3.40
N THR A 227 0.29 -25.98 -2.55
CA THR A 227 -1.03 -25.47 -2.15
C THR A 227 -1.63 -24.47 -3.12
N ALA A 228 -0.88 -24.02 -4.14
CA ALA A 228 -1.29 -22.99 -5.08
C ALA A 228 -1.83 -23.59 -6.38
N ALA A 229 -2.80 -22.90 -7.02
CA ALA A 229 -3.34 -23.30 -8.30
C ALA A 229 -3.95 -22.07 -9.03
N PRO A 230 -3.79 -21.99 -10.36
CA PRO A 230 -4.50 -20.98 -11.15
C PRO A 230 -5.99 -21.31 -11.19
N VAL A 231 -6.82 -20.27 -11.04
CA VAL A 231 -8.29 -20.37 -11.05
C VAL A 231 -8.89 -19.18 -11.76
N TRP A 232 -9.99 -19.41 -12.48
CA TRP A 232 -10.81 -18.36 -13.05
C TRP A 232 -11.90 -17.95 -12.06
N VAL A 233 -12.03 -16.64 -11.80
CA VAL A 233 -12.96 -16.08 -10.81
C VAL A 233 -13.80 -15.01 -11.46
N PRO A 234 -15.14 -14.98 -11.29
CA PRO A 234 -15.97 -13.91 -11.80
C PRO A 234 -15.44 -12.54 -11.38
N VAL A 235 -15.39 -11.59 -12.32
CA VAL A 235 -14.87 -10.24 -12.03
C VAL A 235 -15.67 -9.54 -10.94
N GLU A 236 -16.98 -9.78 -10.85
CA GLU A 236 -17.85 -9.23 -9.82
C GLU A 236 -17.52 -9.70 -8.40
N ASP A 237 -16.90 -10.88 -8.26
CA ASP A 237 -16.54 -11.45 -6.96
C ASP A 237 -15.23 -10.90 -6.40
N LEU A 238 -14.38 -10.26 -7.23
CA LEU A 238 -13.04 -9.80 -6.85
C LEU A 238 -13.04 -8.92 -5.59
N ARG A 239 -14.07 -8.10 -5.43
CA ARG A 239 -14.21 -7.19 -4.27
C ARG A 239 -14.38 -7.93 -2.93
N HIS A 240 -14.87 -9.18 -2.98
CA HIS A 240 -15.14 -9.99 -1.78
C HIS A 240 -13.99 -10.93 -1.42
N LEU A 241 -13.07 -11.18 -2.36
CA LEU A 241 -11.98 -12.11 -2.15
C LEU A 241 -10.86 -11.52 -1.28
N PRO A 242 -10.16 -12.34 -0.50
CA PRO A 242 -8.88 -11.98 0.10
C PRO A 242 -7.78 -12.00 -0.97
N LEU A 243 -7.85 -11.05 -1.89
CA LEU A 243 -7.00 -10.91 -3.07
C LEU A 243 -5.87 -9.93 -2.82
N TRP A 244 -4.67 -10.27 -3.26
CA TRP A 244 -3.52 -9.36 -3.33
C TRP A 244 -3.20 -8.96 -4.77
N PRO A 245 -3.03 -7.66 -5.08
CA PRO A 245 -3.33 -6.49 -4.24
C PRO A 245 -4.85 -6.29 -4.08
N LYS A 246 -5.27 -6.03 -2.84
CA LYS A 246 -6.70 -5.95 -2.49
C LYS A 246 -7.43 -4.84 -3.26
N ARG A 247 -6.84 -3.65 -3.25
CA ARG A 247 -7.43 -2.46 -3.86
C ARG A 247 -7.37 -2.48 -5.38
N LEU A 248 -6.39 -3.17 -5.94
CA LEU A 248 -6.36 -3.41 -7.38
C LEU A 248 -7.55 -4.31 -7.79
N GLY A 249 -7.82 -5.39 -7.05
CA GLY A 249 -8.98 -6.25 -7.30
C GLY A 249 -10.30 -5.48 -7.31
N TRP A 250 -10.50 -4.55 -6.36
CA TRP A 250 -11.69 -3.69 -6.35
C TRP A 250 -11.79 -2.81 -7.58
N ARG A 251 -10.65 -2.22 -8.01
CA ARG A 251 -10.58 -1.34 -9.18
C ARG A 251 -10.75 -2.09 -10.49
N VAL A 252 -10.17 -3.27 -10.61
CA VAL A 252 -10.34 -4.12 -11.81
C VAL A 252 -11.81 -4.40 -12.03
N ALA A 253 -12.58 -4.75 -11.00
CA ALA A 253 -14.02 -4.97 -11.10
C ALA A 253 -14.78 -3.72 -11.58
N HIS A 254 -14.32 -2.53 -11.19
CA HIS A 254 -14.88 -1.27 -11.67
C HIS A 254 -14.42 -0.94 -13.09
N TRP A 255 -13.11 -0.95 -13.34
CA TRP A 255 -12.54 -0.56 -14.64
C TRP A 255 -12.93 -1.48 -15.79
N HIS A 256 -13.19 -2.74 -15.50
CA HIS A 256 -13.69 -3.68 -16.52
C HIS A 256 -15.04 -3.24 -17.11
N ARG A 257 -15.86 -2.52 -16.33
CA ARG A 257 -17.15 -2.00 -16.79
C ARG A 257 -17.06 -0.59 -17.37
N GLU A 258 -16.25 0.28 -16.74
CA GLU A 258 -16.25 1.73 -16.99
C GLU A 258 -15.08 2.17 -17.89
N GLY A 259 -14.11 1.28 -18.14
CA GLY A 259 -12.90 1.59 -18.90
C GLY A 259 -11.64 1.63 -18.04
N TRP A 260 -10.51 1.33 -18.66
CA TRP A 260 -9.20 1.24 -18.00
C TRP A 260 -8.57 2.62 -17.83
N PRO A 261 -7.84 2.87 -16.72
CA PRO A 261 -7.25 4.17 -16.47
C PRO A 261 -6.10 4.50 -17.42
N GLN A 262 -6.02 5.75 -17.83
CA GLN A 262 -4.89 6.33 -18.58
C GLN A 262 -4.64 7.75 -18.03
N PRO A 263 -3.48 8.02 -17.42
CA PRO A 263 -2.33 7.12 -17.18
C PRO A 263 -2.63 6.01 -16.18
N PRO A 264 -1.67 5.06 -15.96
CA PRO A 264 -1.82 4.01 -14.95
C PRO A 264 -2.15 4.59 -13.55
N ALA A 265 -3.07 3.96 -12.84
CA ALA A 265 -3.43 4.40 -11.49
C ALA A 265 -2.31 4.05 -10.50
N GLU A 266 -1.93 5.01 -9.64
CA GLU A 266 -0.91 4.80 -8.61
C GLU A 266 -1.56 4.79 -7.22
N PHE A 267 -1.28 3.76 -6.43
CA PHE A 267 -1.79 3.64 -5.06
C PHE A 267 -0.98 2.68 -4.20
N CYS A 268 -1.27 2.72 -2.91
CA CYS A 268 -0.66 1.84 -1.93
C CYS A 268 -1.62 0.72 -1.53
N ASP A 269 -1.05 -0.42 -1.12
CA ASP A 269 -1.82 -1.54 -0.62
C ASP A 269 -1.08 -2.30 0.49
N SER A 270 -1.79 -3.04 1.32
CA SER A 270 -1.24 -3.78 2.44
C SER A 270 -1.77 -5.21 2.49
N LEU A 271 -0.86 -6.17 2.70
CA LEU A 271 -1.22 -7.57 2.93
C LEU A 271 -2.12 -7.78 4.16
N LEU A 272 -2.12 -6.82 5.08
CA LEU A 272 -2.96 -6.88 6.27
C LEU A 272 -4.45 -6.60 5.95
N ASP A 273 -4.71 -5.95 4.83
CA ASP A 273 -6.04 -5.55 4.42
C ASP A 273 -6.75 -6.60 3.52
N LEU A 274 -6.17 -7.76 3.30
CA LEU A 274 -6.72 -8.77 2.39
C LEU A 274 -8.18 -9.15 2.69
N ARG A 275 -8.60 -9.05 3.95
CA ARG A 275 -9.96 -9.41 4.40
C ARG A 275 -10.84 -8.19 4.71
N VAL A 276 -10.34 -6.98 4.47
CA VAL A 276 -11.15 -5.76 4.62
C VAL A 276 -12.22 -5.76 3.54
N PRO A 277 -13.50 -5.53 3.88
CA PRO A 277 -14.56 -5.45 2.88
C PRO A 277 -14.36 -4.22 1.98
N CYS A 278 -14.82 -4.33 0.75
CA CYS A 278 -14.91 -3.20 -0.16
C CYS A 278 -16.00 -2.25 0.34
N ASP A 279 -15.68 -1.01 0.56
CA ASP A 279 -16.53 0.05 1.12
C ASP A 279 -16.93 1.13 0.08
N TRP A 280 -16.79 0.87 -1.21
CA TRP A 280 -17.11 1.75 -2.35
C TRP A 280 -17.63 1.02 -3.59
#